data_6707454b4d6222bfc240e1a8953af2dd
#
_entry.id   6707454b4d6222bfc240e1a8953af2dd
#
_cell.length_a   1.000
_cell.length_b   1.000
_cell.length_c   1.000
_cell.angle_alpha   90.00
_cell.angle_beta   90.00
_cell.angle_gamma   90.00
#
_symmetry.space_group_name_H-M   'P 1'
#
loop_
_entity.id
_entity.type
_entity.pdbx_description
1 polymer ?
#
loop_
_entity_poly.entity_id
_entity_poly.type
_entity_poly.pdbx_seq_one_letter_code
_entity_poly.pdbx_strand_id
1 'polypeptide(L)'
;VPAGVDDAAKVKAEFLAKVAKGEESCALISKGKAAELLGTMLGGYNVKPLIDVLGDAEVGAIAAEGLKKTLLVFDFFHDVAELAKCGNANAKAVMQSWADGEWFTSRPEVPASQKLTVFKVTGETNTDDLSPAPDAWSRPDIPLHALAMLKNPRPGIEADEAGSRGPIKQLEKLAAKGNLIAYVGDVVGTGSSRKSATNSVLWFTGEDIPFVPNKRFGGVCLGSKIAPIFFNTMEDAGALPIEIDCGQMDMGDEIELKVDAATAKVTALKNGTVIAESQLKTAVIMDEVR
;
A
#
# COMPACT_ATOMS: atom_id res chain seq x y z
N VAL A 1 8.77 -2.22 -12.39
CA VAL A 1 9.92 -1.32 -12.41
C VAL A 1 9.61 -0.11 -11.56
N PRO A 2 10.47 0.28 -10.60
CA PRO A 2 10.20 1.43 -9.75
C PRO A 2 9.94 2.69 -10.59
N ALA A 3 8.83 3.36 -10.34
CA ALA A 3 8.54 4.63 -10.97
C ALA A 3 9.68 5.62 -10.66
N GLY A 4 10.16 6.34 -11.67
CA GLY A 4 11.23 7.31 -11.52
C GLY A 4 12.65 6.83 -11.79
N VAL A 5 12.87 5.52 -11.96
CA VAL A 5 14.19 4.92 -12.32
C VAL A 5 14.12 4.09 -13.58
N ASP A 6 13.01 4.16 -14.31
CA ASP A 6 12.77 3.39 -15.53
C ASP A 6 12.80 4.32 -16.74
N ASP A 7 13.72 4.07 -17.67
CA ASP A 7 13.79 4.81 -18.93
C ASP A 7 12.46 4.73 -19.73
N ALA A 8 11.74 3.62 -19.62
CA ALA A 8 10.43 3.49 -20.24
C ALA A 8 9.38 4.44 -19.60
N ALA A 9 9.45 4.69 -18.29
CA ALA A 9 8.59 5.67 -17.64
C ALA A 9 8.89 7.09 -18.12
N LYS A 10 10.18 7.44 -18.33
CA LYS A 10 10.59 8.72 -18.91
C LYS A 10 10.03 8.90 -20.32
N VAL A 11 10.25 7.92 -21.19
CA VAL A 11 9.75 7.94 -22.60
C VAL A 11 8.23 8.06 -22.63
N LYS A 12 7.52 7.32 -21.77
CA LYS A 12 6.07 7.42 -21.64
C LYS A 12 5.64 8.82 -21.21
N ALA A 13 6.30 9.43 -20.22
CA ALA A 13 5.98 10.77 -19.76
C ALA A 13 6.23 11.83 -20.86
N GLU A 14 7.35 11.73 -21.59
CA GLU A 14 7.69 12.62 -22.70
C GLU A 14 6.65 12.55 -23.84
N PHE A 15 6.23 11.34 -24.21
CA PHE A 15 5.16 11.16 -25.21
C PHE A 15 3.83 11.77 -24.74
N LEU A 16 3.40 11.43 -23.53
CA LEU A 16 2.16 11.97 -22.98
C LEU A 16 2.20 13.50 -22.83
N ALA A 17 3.37 14.05 -22.47
CA ALA A 17 3.58 15.49 -22.40
C ALA A 17 3.34 16.19 -23.75
N LYS A 18 3.92 15.64 -24.83
CA LYS A 18 3.73 16.17 -26.19
C LYS A 18 2.27 16.13 -26.63
N VAL A 19 1.57 15.02 -26.34
CA VAL A 19 0.15 14.89 -26.66
C VAL A 19 -0.68 15.88 -25.81
N ALA A 20 -0.41 16.01 -24.51
CA ALA A 20 -1.11 16.94 -23.63
C ALA A 20 -0.91 18.41 -24.02
N LYS A 21 0.26 18.77 -24.54
CA LYS A 21 0.58 20.09 -25.07
C LYS A 21 0.00 20.34 -26.49
N GLY A 22 -0.45 19.28 -27.18
CA GLY A 22 -0.90 19.36 -28.57
C GLY A 22 0.24 19.43 -29.59
N GLU A 23 1.46 19.12 -29.19
CA GLU A 23 2.65 19.05 -30.04
C GLU A 23 2.67 17.77 -30.90
N GLU A 24 1.96 16.73 -30.43
CA GLU A 24 1.82 15.44 -31.11
C GLU A 24 0.37 14.98 -31.04
N SER A 25 -0.13 14.34 -32.08
CA SER A 25 -1.47 13.75 -32.12
C SER A 25 -1.40 12.23 -31.98
N CYS A 26 -2.34 11.66 -31.22
CA CYS A 26 -2.46 10.22 -31.06
C CYS A 26 -3.90 9.76 -31.33
N ALA A 27 -4.07 8.77 -32.21
CA ALA A 27 -5.40 8.24 -32.51
C ALA A 27 -6.07 7.50 -31.34
N LEU A 28 -5.27 7.06 -30.35
CA LEU A 28 -5.74 6.26 -29.24
C LEU A 28 -6.10 7.06 -27.98
N ILE A 29 -5.53 8.25 -27.82
CA ILE A 29 -5.73 9.10 -26.64
C ILE A 29 -5.91 10.55 -27.02
N SER A 30 -6.86 11.22 -26.36
CA SER A 30 -7.04 12.66 -26.48
C SER A 30 -6.01 13.43 -25.65
N LYS A 31 -5.91 14.74 -25.89
CA LYS A 31 -5.13 15.70 -25.11
C LYS A 31 -5.47 15.63 -23.61
N GLY A 32 -6.76 15.62 -23.28
CA GLY A 32 -7.24 15.47 -21.90
C GLY A 32 -6.86 14.10 -21.29
N LYS A 33 -7.00 13.02 -22.06
CA LYS A 33 -6.59 11.69 -21.59
C LYS A 33 -5.10 11.57 -21.35
N ALA A 34 -4.27 12.24 -22.14
CA ALA A 34 -2.84 12.28 -21.92
C ALA A 34 -2.47 13.01 -20.62
N ALA A 35 -3.12 14.14 -20.31
CA ALA A 35 -2.94 14.85 -19.06
C ALA A 35 -3.41 14.01 -17.84
N GLU A 36 -4.53 13.31 -17.95
CA GLU A 36 -5.03 12.37 -16.94
C GLU A 36 -4.02 11.25 -16.66
N LEU A 37 -3.49 10.60 -17.72
CA LEU A 37 -2.50 9.54 -17.61
C LEU A 37 -1.19 10.04 -17.00
N LEU A 38 -0.74 11.26 -17.29
CA LEU A 38 0.38 11.89 -16.59
C LEU A 38 0.11 12.00 -15.09
N GLY A 39 -1.11 12.39 -14.70
CA GLY A 39 -1.52 12.48 -13.29
C GLY A 39 -1.51 11.14 -12.54
N THR A 40 -1.54 10.00 -13.24
CA THR A 40 -1.44 8.67 -12.64
C THR A 40 -0.02 8.16 -12.46
N MET A 41 0.97 8.82 -13.06
CA MET A 41 2.37 8.38 -13.00
C MET A 41 2.98 8.73 -11.64
N LEU A 42 3.88 7.88 -11.18
CA LEU A 42 4.69 8.08 -9.98
C LEU A 42 6.15 8.34 -10.38
N GLY A 43 6.94 8.95 -9.49
CA GLY A 43 8.39 9.07 -9.64
C GLY A 43 8.90 10.35 -10.29
N GLY A 44 8.04 11.34 -10.55
CA GLY A 44 8.43 12.71 -10.85
C GLY A 44 8.56 13.09 -12.32
N TYR A 45 8.69 12.16 -13.26
CA TYR A 45 8.77 12.49 -14.71
C TYR A 45 7.50 13.20 -15.25
N ASN A 46 6.40 13.08 -14.56
CA ASN A 46 5.11 13.64 -14.92
C ASN A 46 4.88 15.04 -14.36
N VAL A 47 5.59 15.45 -13.30
CA VAL A 47 5.25 16.66 -12.53
C VAL A 47 5.50 17.93 -13.38
N LYS A 48 6.70 18.06 -13.96
CA LYS A 48 7.02 19.22 -14.82
C LYS A 48 6.10 19.32 -16.05
N PRO A 49 5.82 18.23 -16.79
CA PRO A 49 4.81 18.25 -17.86
C PRO A 49 3.43 18.72 -17.43
N LEU A 50 2.95 18.33 -16.25
CA LEU A 50 1.67 18.82 -15.72
C LEU A 50 1.70 20.30 -15.38
N ILE A 51 2.81 20.80 -14.80
CA ILE A 51 3.00 22.22 -14.51
C ILE A 51 2.97 23.05 -15.82
N ASP A 52 3.64 22.57 -16.86
CA ASP A 52 3.74 23.25 -18.15
C ASP A 52 2.37 23.50 -18.81
N VAL A 53 1.38 22.66 -18.54
CA VAL A 53 0.03 22.77 -19.11
C VAL A 53 -1.01 23.35 -18.16
N LEU A 54 -0.63 23.82 -16.96
CA LEU A 54 -1.59 24.43 -16.00
C LEU A 54 -2.34 25.64 -16.55
N GLY A 55 -1.76 26.35 -17.53
CA GLY A 55 -2.40 27.49 -18.19
C GLY A 55 -3.25 27.12 -19.40
N ASP A 56 -3.25 25.90 -19.85
CA ASP A 56 -4.00 25.44 -21.01
C ASP A 56 -5.50 25.37 -20.69
N ALA A 57 -6.33 25.92 -21.60
CA ALA A 57 -7.78 26.02 -21.37
C ALA A 57 -8.49 24.65 -21.37
N GLU A 58 -7.94 23.66 -22.08
CA GLU A 58 -8.55 22.33 -22.22
C GLU A 58 -8.09 21.38 -21.12
N VAL A 59 -6.80 21.37 -20.80
CA VAL A 59 -6.20 20.35 -19.92
C VAL A 59 -5.69 20.88 -18.59
N GLY A 60 -5.66 22.20 -18.40
CA GLY A 60 -5.08 22.80 -17.19
C GLY A 60 -5.76 22.35 -15.89
N ALA A 61 -7.08 22.21 -15.88
CA ALA A 61 -7.80 21.68 -14.72
C ALA A 61 -7.50 20.21 -14.46
N ILE A 62 -7.35 19.39 -15.51
CA ILE A 62 -6.98 17.96 -15.40
C ILE A 62 -5.55 17.84 -14.84
N ALA A 63 -4.64 18.67 -15.33
CA ALA A 63 -3.26 18.72 -14.83
C ALA A 63 -3.19 19.12 -13.36
N ALA A 64 -4.03 20.08 -12.93
CA ALA A 64 -4.13 20.48 -11.53
C ALA A 64 -4.54 19.29 -10.62
N GLU A 65 -5.53 18.49 -11.02
CA GLU A 65 -5.95 17.32 -10.29
C GLU A 65 -4.81 16.28 -10.16
N GLY A 66 -3.97 16.14 -11.18
CA GLY A 66 -2.76 15.31 -11.11
C GLY A 66 -1.73 15.86 -10.12
N LEU A 67 -1.50 17.18 -10.13
CA LEU A 67 -0.52 17.83 -9.24
C LEU A 67 -0.96 17.85 -7.76
N LYS A 68 -2.24 17.93 -7.46
CA LYS A 68 -2.76 17.84 -6.08
C LYS A 68 -2.36 16.55 -5.39
N LYS A 69 -2.15 15.47 -6.15
CA LYS A 69 -1.82 14.13 -5.65
C LYS A 69 -0.31 13.85 -5.58
N THR A 70 0.55 14.73 -6.07
CA THR A 70 2.00 14.51 -6.03
C THR A 70 2.54 14.63 -4.62
N LEU A 71 3.50 13.75 -4.27
CA LEU A 71 4.26 13.85 -3.01
C LEU A 71 5.53 14.70 -3.17
N LEU A 72 5.84 15.16 -4.39
CA LEU A 72 7.03 15.96 -4.70
C LEU A 72 6.75 17.48 -4.55
N VAL A 73 6.00 17.84 -3.51
CA VAL A 73 5.62 19.23 -3.23
C VAL A 73 6.85 20.10 -3.02
N PHE A 74 7.81 19.64 -2.24
CA PHE A 74 9.03 20.40 -1.93
C PHE A 74 9.82 20.75 -3.18
N ASP A 75 9.98 19.78 -4.09
CA ASP A 75 10.79 19.94 -5.31
C ASP A 75 10.17 20.92 -6.31
N PHE A 76 8.84 21.00 -6.38
CA PHE A 76 8.11 21.77 -7.39
C PHE A 76 7.27 22.93 -6.83
N PHE A 77 7.38 23.20 -5.54
CA PHE A 77 6.64 24.28 -4.88
C PHE A 77 6.81 25.63 -5.57
N HIS A 78 8.04 26.01 -5.85
CA HIS A 78 8.33 27.32 -6.44
C HIS A 78 7.77 27.47 -7.84
N ASP A 79 7.85 26.43 -8.67
CA ASP A 79 7.32 26.47 -10.05
C ASP A 79 5.80 26.73 -10.05
N VAL A 80 5.05 26.03 -9.18
CA VAL A 80 3.60 26.22 -9.07
C VAL A 80 3.26 27.55 -8.41
N ALA A 81 4.02 27.98 -7.39
CA ALA A 81 3.80 29.24 -6.68
C ALA A 81 3.98 30.46 -7.61
N GLU A 82 4.98 30.43 -8.49
CA GLU A 82 5.19 31.51 -9.48
C GLU A 82 3.99 31.62 -10.46
N LEU A 83 3.49 30.49 -10.96
CA LEU A 83 2.29 30.50 -11.80
C LEU A 83 1.06 31.02 -11.03
N ALA A 84 0.91 30.67 -9.77
CA ALA A 84 -0.18 31.16 -8.93
C ALA A 84 -0.09 32.68 -8.70
N LYS A 85 1.12 33.23 -8.46
CA LYS A 85 1.39 34.67 -8.35
C LYS A 85 1.05 35.41 -9.66
N CYS A 86 1.36 34.79 -10.79
CA CYS A 86 1.00 35.33 -12.13
C CYS A 86 -0.49 35.22 -12.45
N GLY A 87 -1.32 34.76 -11.53
CA GLY A 87 -2.79 34.76 -11.69
C GLY A 87 -3.37 33.46 -12.21
N ASN A 88 -2.56 32.40 -12.44
CA ASN A 88 -3.06 31.11 -12.91
C ASN A 88 -3.99 30.48 -11.85
N ALA A 89 -5.29 30.31 -12.20
CA ALA A 89 -6.30 29.79 -11.28
C ALA A 89 -6.05 28.32 -10.89
N ASN A 90 -5.59 27.50 -11.83
CA ASN A 90 -5.28 26.09 -11.59
C ASN A 90 -4.09 25.93 -10.63
N ALA A 91 -3.04 26.75 -10.81
CA ALA A 91 -1.90 26.78 -9.90
C ALA A 91 -2.31 27.21 -8.49
N LYS A 92 -3.21 28.20 -8.35
CA LYS A 92 -3.76 28.59 -7.05
C LYS A 92 -4.52 27.46 -6.39
N ALA A 93 -5.32 26.70 -7.14
CA ALA A 93 -6.06 25.55 -6.64
C ALA A 93 -5.10 24.43 -6.17
N VAL A 94 -4.01 24.17 -6.89
CA VAL A 94 -2.98 23.21 -6.46
C VAL A 94 -2.31 23.67 -5.18
N MET A 95 -1.89 24.93 -5.08
CA MET A 95 -1.27 25.50 -3.87
C MET A 95 -2.18 25.40 -2.65
N GLN A 96 -3.48 25.69 -2.84
CA GLN A 96 -4.47 25.58 -1.77
C GLN A 96 -4.62 24.12 -1.31
N SER A 97 -4.75 23.18 -2.26
CA SER A 97 -4.87 21.75 -1.97
C SER A 97 -3.66 21.24 -1.19
N TRP A 98 -2.44 21.67 -1.55
CA TRP A 98 -1.23 21.31 -0.81
C TRP A 98 -1.20 21.91 0.61
N ALA A 99 -1.65 23.16 0.75
CA ALA A 99 -1.75 23.83 2.05
C ALA A 99 -2.77 23.16 2.98
N ASP A 100 -3.86 22.66 2.43
CA ASP A 100 -4.94 21.97 3.15
C ASP A 100 -4.61 20.48 3.42
N GLY A 101 -3.51 19.98 2.86
CA GLY A 101 -3.12 18.56 3.01
C GLY A 101 -4.11 17.59 2.39
N GLU A 102 -4.83 17.98 1.31
CA GLU A 102 -5.88 17.16 0.70
C GLU A 102 -5.38 15.79 0.22
N TRP A 103 -4.13 15.69 -0.21
CA TRP A 103 -3.50 14.41 -0.59
C TRP A 103 -3.53 13.35 0.52
N PHE A 104 -3.62 13.78 1.77
CA PHE A 104 -3.74 12.96 2.96
C PHE A 104 -5.17 12.92 3.48
N THR A 105 -5.77 14.10 3.74
CA THR A 105 -7.10 14.21 4.38
C THR A 105 -8.25 13.67 3.52
N SER A 106 -8.08 13.59 2.19
CA SER A 106 -9.06 12.99 1.27
C SER A 106 -9.03 11.46 1.22
N ARG A 107 -8.07 10.81 1.87
CA ARG A 107 -8.02 9.35 1.93
C ARG A 107 -9.14 8.81 2.82
N PRO A 108 -9.69 7.63 2.50
CA PRO A 108 -10.69 7.01 3.36
C PRO A 108 -10.10 6.68 4.72
N GLU A 109 -10.89 6.80 5.75
CA GLU A 109 -10.50 6.37 7.09
C GLU A 109 -10.44 4.85 7.19
N VAL A 110 -9.63 4.34 8.12
CA VAL A 110 -9.62 2.91 8.42
C VAL A 110 -11.00 2.51 8.94
N PRO A 111 -11.63 1.46 8.40
CA PRO A 111 -12.94 1.03 8.85
C PRO A 111 -12.95 0.72 10.35
N ALA A 112 -13.95 1.24 11.08
CA ALA A 112 -14.13 0.97 12.51
C ALA A 112 -14.38 -0.52 12.81
N SER A 113 -14.81 -1.29 11.80
CA SER A 113 -15.02 -2.73 11.89
C SER A 113 -14.65 -3.39 10.56
N GLN A 114 -13.88 -4.49 10.63
CA GLN A 114 -13.45 -5.28 9.48
C GLN A 114 -13.69 -6.76 9.73
N LYS A 115 -14.25 -7.46 8.73
CA LYS A 115 -14.32 -8.92 8.73
C LYS A 115 -13.07 -9.48 8.10
N LEU A 116 -12.40 -10.37 8.81
CA LEU A 116 -11.11 -10.92 8.45
C LEU A 116 -11.14 -12.44 8.49
N THR A 117 -10.41 -13.08 7.59
CA THR A 117 -10.12 -14.51 7.64
C THR A 117 -8.71 -14.71 8.19
N VAL A 118 -8.56 -15.51 9.21
CA VAL A 118 -7.30 -15.74 9.92
C VAL A 118 -6.37 -16.66 9.11
N PHE A 119 -5.17 -16.18 8.81
CA PHE A 119 -4.04 -17.01 8.40
C PHE A 119 -3.07 -17.12 9.58
N LYS A 120 -3.17 -18.21 10.33
CA LYS A 120 -2.42 -18.42 11.59
C LYS A 120 -1.08 -19.06 11.34
N VAL A 121 -0.01 -18.44 11.84
CA VAL A 121 1.33 -19.00 11.89
C VAL A 121 1.78 -19.13 13.34
N THR A 122 1.85 -20.35 13.85
CA THR A 122 2.21 -20.62 15.25
C THR A 122 3.71 -20.52 15.49
N GLY A 123 4.07 -20.15 16.71
CA GLY A 123 5.46 -19.97 17.15
C GLY A 123 6.07 -18.66 16.67
N GLU A 124 7.39 -18.59 16.69
CA GLU A 124 8.13 -17.44 16.20
C GLU A 124 8.21 -17.46 14.67
N THR A 125 7.93 -16.32 14.05
CA THR A 125 8.13 -16.08 12.62
C THR A 125 9.13 -14.96 12.45
N ASN A 126 10.31 -15.30 11.97
CA ASN A 126 11.34 -14.30 11.67
C ASN A 126 11.21 -13.76 10.25
N THR A 127 11.95 -12.70 9.95
CA THR A 127 11.89 -12.06 8.63
C THR A 127 12.42 -12.93 7.50
N ASP A 128 13.29 -13.93 7.77
CA ASP A 128 13.74 -14.87 6.74
C ASP A 128 12.70 -15.96 6.45
N ASP A 129 11.80 -16.27 7.40
CA ASP A 129 10.63 -17.09 7.11
C ASP A 129 9.65 -16.39 6.16
N LEU A 130 9.53 -15.09 6.31
CA LEU A 130 8.61 -14.26 5.49
C LEU A 130 9.22 -13.83 4.16
N SER A 131 10.55 -13.71 4.10
CA SER A 131 11.30 -13.22 2.94
C SER A 131 12.69 -13.83 2.92
N PRO A 132 12.84 -15.10 2.49
CA PRO A 132 14.10 -15.82 2.53
C PRO A 132 15.18 -15.15 1.68
N ALA A 133 16.30 -14.76 2.28
CA ALA A 133 17.41 -14.09 1.60
C ALA A 133 17.97 -14.88 0.39
N PRO A 134 18.10 -16.22 0.42
CA PRO A 134 18.56 -17.00 -0.74
C PRO A 134 17.66 -16.88 -1.99
N ASP A 135 16.40 -16.56 -1.81
CA ASP A 135 15.45 -16.42 -2.91
C ASP A 135 15.48 -15.02 -3.58
N ALA A 136 16.15 -14.03 -2.98
CA ALA A 136 16.17 -12.65 -3.49
C ALA A 136 16.79 -12.52 -4.89
N TRP A 137 17.78 -13.35 -5.24
CA TRP A 137 18.42 -13.31 -6.56
C TRP A 137 17.54 -13.84 -7.70
N SER A 138 16.76 -14.87 -7.43
CA SER A 138 15.85 -15.48 -8.42
C SER A 138 14.47 -14.84 -8.44
N ARG A 139 14.16 -14.01 -7.45
CA ARG A 139 12.84 -13.39 -7.22
C ARG A 139 13.04 -11.91 -6.88
N PRO A 140 13.39 -11.07 -7.86
CA PRO A 140 13.87 -9.70 -7.61
C PRO A 140 12.75 -8.71 -7.30
N ASP A 141 11.50 -9.03 -7.54
CA ASP A 141 10.34 -8.18 -7.26
C ASP A 141 9.46 -8.73 -6.13
N ILE A 142 8.57 -7.89 -5.62
CA ILE A 142 7.69 -8.24 -4.51
C ILE A 142 6.80 -9.44 -4.83
N PRO A 143 6.07 -9.48 -5.97
CA PRO A 143 5.19 -10.60 -6.30
C PRO A 143 5.92 -11.95 -6.32
N LEU A 144 7.09 -11.99 -6.97
CA LEU A 144 7.87 -13.23 -7.06
C LEU A 144 8.51 -13.61 -5.74
N HIS A 145 9.02 -12.64 -4.97
CA HIS A 145 9.65 -12.92 -3.68
C HIS A 145 8.62 -13.40 -2.65
N ALA A 146 7.43 -12.84 -2.65
CA ALA A 146 6.34 -13.26 -1.76
C ALA A 146 5.97 -14.75 -1.93
N LEU A 147 6.18 -15.33 -3.12
CA LEU A 147 5.97 -16.77 -3.33
C LEU A 147 6.96 -17.65 -2.54
N ALA A 148 8.05 -17.10 -2.02
CA ALA A 148 8.99 -17.83 -1.17
C ALA A 148 8.61 -17.82 0.32
N MET A 149 7.59 -17.06 0.72
CA MET A 149 7.15 -16.93 2.11
C MET A 149 6.81 -18.30 2.71
N LEU A 150 7.25 -18.53 3.95
CA LEU A 150 7.01 -19.76 4.73
C LEU A 150 7.47 -21.04 3.99
N LYS A 151 8.67 -21.00 3.42
CA LYS A 151 9.26 -22.11 2.66
C LYS A 151 9.60 -23.32 3.55
N ASN A 152 9.95 -23.08 4.80
CA ASN A 152 10.26 -24.14 5.74
C ASN A 152 8.97 -24.73 6.33
N PRO A 153 8.87 -26.07 6.47
CA PRO A 153 7.71 -26.73 7.07
C PRO A 153 7.39 -26.19 8.47
N ARG A 154 6.12 -25.93 8.73
CA ARG A 154 5.61 -25.45 10.02
C ARG A 154 4.29 -26.12 10.38
N PRO A 155 4.02 -26.33 11.69
CA PRO A 155 2.72 -26.84 12.13
C PRO A 155 1.58 -25.93 11.64
N GLY A 156 0.52 -26.53 11.10
CA GLY A 156 -0.67 -25.82 10.61
C GLY A 156 -0.53 -25.14 9.25
N ILE A 157 0.67 -25.14 8.66
CA ILE A 157 0.92 -24.65 7.31
C ILE A 157 1.00 -25.83 6.34
N GLU A 158 0.26 -25.76 5.22
CA GLU A 158 0.28 -26.81 4.20
C GLU A 158 1.71 -27.00 3.65
N ALA A 159 2.12 -28.24 3.51
CA ALA A 159 3.44 -28.55 2.96
C ALA A 159 3.47 -28.29 1.45
N ASP A 160 4.67 -27.96 0.94
CA ASP A 160 4.89 -27.84 -0.50
C ASP A 160 4.75 -29.20 -1.19
N GLU A 161 4.14 -29.22 -2.35
CA GLU A 161 4.02 -30.36 -3.25
C GLU A 161 4.74 -30.05 -4.57
N ALA A 162 4.99 -31.05 -5.41
CA ALA A 162 5.62 -30.86 -6.70
C ALA A 162 4.83 -29.84 -7.55
N GLY A 163 5.46 -28.72 -7.87
CA GLY A 163 4.86 -27.65 -8.66
C GLY A 163 3.87 -26.74 -7.92
N SER A 164 3.72 -26.90 -6.61
CA SER A 164 2.79 -26.09 -5.80
C SER A 164 3.38 -25.69 -4.46
N ARG A 165 3.23 -24.43 -4.09
CA ARG A 165 3.59 -23.89 -2.78
C ARG A 165 2.41 -24.04 -1.81
N GLY A 166 2.56 -24.88 -0.79
CA GLY A 166 1.50 -25.16 0.19
C GLY A 166 0.97 -23.91 0.91
N PRO A 167 1.84 -23.04 1.49
CA PRO A 167 1.39 -21.80 2.14
C PRO A 167 0.61 -20.88 1.22
N ILE A 168 1.03 -20.77 -0.04
CA ILE A 168 0.36 -19.91 -1.04
C ILE A 168 -1.01 -20.45 -1.39
N LYS A 169 -1.09 -21.77 -1.67
CA LYS A 169 -2.37 -22.44 -1.92
C LYS A 169 -3.35 -22.33 -0.75
N GLN A 170 -2.82 -22.37 0.48
CA GLN A 170 -3.63 -22.17 1.69
C GLN A 170 -4.16 -20.74 1.79
N LEU A 171 -3.32 -19.73 1.52
CA LEU A 171 -3.73 -18.32 1.44
C LEU A 171 -4.81 -18.09 0.36
N GLU A 172 -4.64 -18.67 -0.84
CA GLU A 172 -5.61 -18.59 -1.92
C GLU A 172 -6.97 -19.19 -1.53
N LYS A 173 -6.96 -20.34 -0.84
CA LYS A 173 -8.20 -20.95 -0.30
C LYS A 173 -8.89 -20.06 0.71
N LEU A 174 -8.13 -19.37 1.56
CA LEU A 174 -8.68 -18.45 2.55
C LEU A 174 -9.24 -17.18 1.90
N ALA A 175 -8.52 -16.63 0.92
CA ALA A 175 -8.99 -15.47 0.14
C ALA A 175 -10.31 -15.76 -0.61
N ALA A 176 -10.51 -16.99 -1.06
CA ALA A 176 -11.75 -17.42 -1.73
C ALA A 176 -12.99 -17.34 -0.81
N LYS A 177 -12.84 -17.19 0.50
CA LYS A 177 -13.96 -16.93 1.43
C LYS A 177 -14.54 -15.52 1.31
N GLY A 178 -13.82 -14.59 0.67
CA GLY A 178 -14.32 -13.24 0.35
C GLY A 178 -14.04 -12.17 1.40
N ASN A 179 -13.46 -12.51 2.55
CA ASN A 179 -12.95 -11.53 3.51
C ASN A 179 -11.48 -11.23 3.25
N LEU A 180 -10.99 -10.07 3.73
CA LEU A 180 -9.56 -9.80 3.79
C LEU A 180 -8.86 -10.83 4.69
N ILE A 181 -7.63 -11.18 4.36
CA ILE A 181 -6.82 -12.09 5.19
C ILE A 181 -6.10 -11.26 6.26
N ALA A 182 -6.20 -11.68 7.52
CA ALA A 182 -5.30 -11.23 8.58
C ALA A 182 -4.15 -12.21 8.73
N TYR A 183 -2.91 -11.71 8.68
CA TYR A 183 -1.76 -12.48 9.13
C TYR A 183 -1.79 -12.52 10.66
N VAL A 184 -1.80 -13.72 11.26
CA VAL A 184 -1.93 -13.89 12.71
C VAL A 184 -0.79 -14.77 13.22
N GLY A 185 -0.02 -14.29 14.21
CA GLY A 185 1.13 -15.03 14.74
C GLY A 185 1.32 -14.89 16.24
N ASP A 186 2.11 -15.79 16.83
CA ASP A 186 2.44 -15.70 18.26
C ASP A 186 3.56 -14.68 18.49
N VAL A 187 4.68 -14.79 17.76
CA VAL A 187 5.77 -13.81 17.73
C VAL A 187 6.11 -13.53 16.27
N VAL A 188 5.96 -12.29 15.83
CA VAL A 188 6.05 -11.93 14.41
C VAL A 188 7.17 -10.94 14.14
N GLY A 189 7.94 -11.20 13.06
CA GLY A 189 8.83 -10.23 12.45
C GLY A 189 10.17 -10.01 13.15
N THR A 190 10.67 -10.99 13.90
CA THR A 190 12.04 -10.98 14.41
C THR A 190 13.03 -11.05 13.24
N GLY A 191 14.25 -10.51 13.41
CA GLY A 191 15.28 -10.50 12.37
C GLY A 191 15.46 -9.16 11.68
N SER A 192 16.15 -9.11 10.53
CA SER A 192 16.64 -7.87 9.92
C SER A 192 16.03 -7.51 8.55
N SER A 193 15.53 -8.47 7.77
CA SER A 193 15.00 -8.25 6.40
C SER A 193 13.55 -7.71 6.40
N ARG A 194 13.27 -6.69 7.18
CA ARG A 194 11.93 -6.22 7.53
C ARG A 194 11.12 -5.72 6.35
N LYS A 195 11.70 -4.89 5.47
CA LYS A 195 10.96 -4.30 4.34
C LYS A 195 10.47 -5.37 3.37
N SER A 196 11.31 -6.32 3.01
CA SER A 196 10.93 -7.41 2.12
C SER A 196 9.93 -8.36 2.78
N ALA A 197 10.11 -8.66 4.08
CA ALA A 197 9.18 -9.47 4.86
C ALA A 197 7.78 -8.82 4.95
N THR A 198 7.71 -7.51 5.24
CA THR A 198 6.47 -6.74 5.21
C THR A 198 5.81 -6.82 3.84
N ASN A 199 6.54 -6.54 2.76
CA ASN A 199 6.00 -6.62 1.41
C ASN A 199 5.50 -8.02 1.04
N SER A 200 6.18 -9.09 1.50
CA SER A 200 5.70 -10.46 1.28
C SER A 200 4.39 -10.74 1.99
N VAL A 201 4.22 -10.30 3.23
CA VAL A 201 2.94 -10.42 3.96
C VAL A 201 1.86 -9.60 3.27
N LEU A 202 2.12 -8.34 2.94
CA LEU A 202 1.15 -7.45 2.30
C LEU A 202 0.75 -7.91 0.90
N TRP A 203 1.60 -8.66 0.20
CA TRP A 203 1.23 -9.22 -1.09
C TRP A 203 0.00 -10.14 -1.00
N PHE A 204 -0.19 -10.81 0.13
CA PHE A 204 -1.33 -11.70 0.34
C PHE A 204 -2.44 -11.13 1.22
N THR A 205 -2.14 -10.13 2.03
CA THR A 205 -3.10 -9.57 3.00
C THR A 205 -3.55 -8.16 2.68
N GLY A 206 -2.83 -7.46 1.81
CA GLY A 206 -3.10 -6.08 1.43
C GLY A 206 -3.94 -5.94 0.17
N GLU A 207 -4.21 -4.70 -0.18
CA GLU A 207 -4.98 -4.27 -1.34
C GLU A 207 -4.08 -3.68 -2.43
N ASP A 208 -4.56 -3.71 -3.66
CA ASP A 208 -3.82 -3.16 -4.80
C ASP A 208 -3.72 -1.62 -4.71
N ILE A 209 -2.53 -1.10 -4.99
CA ILE A 209 -2.34 0.33 -5.14
C ILE A 209 -2.67 0.69 -6.59
N PRO A 210 -3.58 1.64 -6.85
CA PRO A 210 -3.91 2.06 -8.19
C PRO A 210 -2.65 2.40 -9.01
N PHE A 211 -2.53 1.82 -10.21
CA PHE A 211 -1.40 2.00 -11.13
C PHE A 211 -0.02 1.49 -10.64
N VAL A 212 0.02 0.72 -9.54
CA VAL A 212 1.24 0.10 -9.02
C VAL A 212 1.06 -1.43 -8.95
N PRO A 213 1.36 -2.18 -10.02
CA PRO A 213 1.01 -3.58 -10.15
C PRO A 213 1.84 -4.54 -9.27
N ASN A 214 2.95 -4.08 -8.72
CA ASN A 214 3.93 -4.92 -8.03
C ASN A 214 4.08 -4.62 -6.53
N LYS A 215 3.15 -3.87 -5.96
CA LYS A 215 3.13 -3.56 -4.52
C LYS A 215 1.69 -3.46 -4.03
N ARG A 216 1.46 -3.83 -2.79
CA ARG A 216 0.19 -3.67 -2.07
C ARG A 216 0.38 -2.86 -0.81
N PHE A 217 -0.70 -2.29 -0.31
CA PHE A 217 -0.76 -1.53 0.94
C PHE A 217 -1.92 -2.05 1.79
N GLY A 218 -2.10 -1.48 2.99
CA GLY A 218 -3.14 -1.93 3.89
C GLY A 218 -2.82 -3.29 4.50
N GLY A 219 -3.84 -4.09 4.76
CA GLY A 219 -3.70 -5.39 5.40
C GLY A 219 -3.60 -5.30 6.92
N VAL A 220 -3.91 -6.41 7.57
CA VAL A 220 -3.94 -6.52 9.03
C VAL A 220 -2.94 -7.60 9.47
N CYS A 221 -2.08 -7.24 10.42
CA CYS A 221 -1.15 -8.16 11.07
C CYS A 221 -1.44 -8.19 12.57
N LEU A 222 -1.95 -9.31 13.07
CA LEU A 222 -2.19 -9.54 14.49
C LEU A 222 -1.06 -10.40 15.07
N GLY A 223 -0.47 -9.98 16.16
CA GLY A 223 0.56 -10.75 16.85
C GLY A 223 0.36 -10.71 18.36
N SER A 224 0.55 -11.85 19.06
CA SER A 224 0.65 -11.79 20.52
C SER A 224 1.87 -10.97 20.93
N LYS A 225 2.92 -11.00 20.09
CA LYS A 225 4.05 -10.06 20.06
C LYS A 225 4.44 -9.75 18.62
N ILE A 226 4.80 -8.50 18.36
CA ILE A 226 5.37 -8.08 17.07
C ILE A 226 6.69 -7.37 17.35
N ALA A 227 7.75 -7.80 16.66
CA ALA A 227 9.06 -7.18 16.85
C ALA A 227 8.99 -5.66 16.52
N PRO A 228 9.52 -4.77 17.38
CA PRO A 228 9.24 -3.33 17.30
C PRO A 228 9.57 -2.71 15.93
N ILE A 229 10.71 -3.11 15.33
CA ILE A 229 11.12 -2.55 14.03
C ILE A 229 10.26 -3.13 12.89
N PHE A 230 9.79 -4.37 12.99
CA PHE A 230 8.84 -4.93 12.03
C PHE A 230 7.48 -4.26 12.15
N PHE A 231 7.03 -4.00 13.37
CA PHE A 231 5.82 -3.25 13.67
C PHE A 231 5.82 -1.89 12.95
N ASN A 232 6.83 -1.06 13.17
CA ASN A 232 6.95 0.25 12.52
C ASN A 232 7.05 0.13 10.99
N THR A 233 7.73 -0.90 10.48
CA THR A 233 7.83 -1.12 9.02
C THR A 233 6.48 -1.50 8.41
N MET A 234 5.62 -2.21 9.15
CA MET A 234 4.24 -2.49 8.72
C MET A 234 3.41 -1.19 8.66
N GLU A 235 3.52 -0.32 9.67
CA GLU A 235 2.89 1.01 9.67
C GLU A 235 3.33 1.84 8.46
N ASP A 236 4.65 1.99 8.28
CA ASP A 236 5.24 2.71 7.13
C ASP A 236 4.76 2.18 5.75
N ALA A 237 4.36 0.93 5.70
CA ALA A 237 3.83 0.30 4.49
C ALA A 237 2.30 0.47 4.35
N GLY A 238 1.65 1.17 5.26
CA GLY A 238 0.20 1.38 5.29
C GLY A 238 -0.59 0.17 5.77
N ALA A 239 0.02 -0.73 6.53
CA ALA A 239 -0.66 -1.85 7.17
C ALA A 239 -1.08 -1.51 8.60
N LEU A 240 -1.97 -2.31 9.17
CA LEU A 240 -2.44 -2.18 10.54
C LEU A 240 -1.85 -3.32 11.41
N PRO A 241 -0.66 -3.15 12.01
CA PRO A 241 -0.11 -4.08 12.98
C PRO A 241 -0.74 -3.86 14.35
N ILE A 242 -1.22 -4.94 14.97
CA ILE A 242 -1.84 -4.89 16.30
C ILE A 242 -1.27 -5.99 17.19
N GLU A 243 -0.75 -5.64 18.35
CA GLU A 243 -0.44 -6.60 19.40
C GLU A 243 -1.71 -6.91 20.19
N ILE A 244 -2.17 -8.16 20.09
CA ILE A 244 -3.37 -8.67 20.74
C ILE A 244 -3.18 -10.16 21.03
N ASP A 245 -3.82 -10.70 22.06
CA ASP A 245 -3.76 -12.15 22.32
C ASP A 245 -4.40 -12.93 21.17
N CYS A 246 -3.58 -13.72 20.48
CA CYS A 246 -3.97 -14.54 19.35
C CYS A 246 -4.28 -16.01 19.71
N GLY A 247 -4.34 -16.34 21.01
CA GLY A 247 -4.49 -17.73 21.49
C GLY A 247 -5.81 -18.40 21.10
N GLN A 248 -6.87 -17.62 20.85
CA GLN A 248 -8.20 -18.12 20.44
C GLN A 248 -8.47 -17.97 18.94
N MET A 249 -7.47 -17.63 18.16
CA MET A 249 -7.56 -17.45 16.70
C MET A 249 -6.91 -18.64 16.01
N ASP A 250 -7.71 -19.45 15.30
CA ASP A 250 -7.24 -20.61 14.55
C ASP A 250 -7.20 -20.35 13.05
N MET A 251 -6.43 -21.18 12.32
CA MET A 251 -6.36 -21.11 10.87
C MET A 251 -7.73 -21.21 10.22
N GLY A 252 -8.07 -20.22 9.40
CA GLY A 252 -9.33 -20.17 8.66
C GLY A 252 -10.53 -19.65 9.45
N ASP A 253 -10.36 -19.23 10.70
CA ASP A 253 -11.41 -18.54 11.45
C ASP A 253 -11.84 -17.26 10.75
N GLU A 254 -13.11 -16.94 10.87
CA GLU A 254 -13.64 -15.64 10.50
C GLU A 254 -13.82 -14.82 11.77
N ILE A 255 -13.14 -13.69 11.84
CA ILE A 255 -13.19 -12.76 12.97
C ILE A 255 -13.68 -11.39 12.51
N GLU A 256 -14.30 -10.67 13.43
CA GLU A 256 -14.59 -9.24 13.28
C GLU A 256 -13.59 -8.48 14.15
N LEU A 257 -12.78 -7.63 13.52
CA LEU A 257 -11.87 -6.72 14.22
C LEU A 257 -12.52 -5.35 14.32
N LYS A 258 -12.70 -4.84 15.51
CA LYS A 258 -13.21 -3.49 15.79
C LYS A 258 -12.11 -2.63 16.34
N VAL A 259 -11.96 -1.42 15.79
CA VAL A 259 -11.01 -0.42 16.25
C VAL A 259 -11.78 0.87 16.56
N ASP A 260 -11.74 1.27 17.80
CA ASP A 260 -12.27 2.56 18.24
C ASP A 260 -11.17 3.61 18.19
N ALA A 261 -11.19 4.45 17.16
CA ALA A 261 -10.17 5.50 16.96
C ALA A 261 -10.13 6.53 18.11
N ALA A 262 -11.27 6.77 18.80
CA ALA A 262 -11.33 7.75 19.88
C ALA A 262 -10.65 7.26 21.16
N THR A 263 -10.74 5.97 21.45
CA THR A 263 -10.18 5.36 22.67
C THR A 263 -8.95 4.50 22.39
N ALA A 264 -8.61 4.29 21.11
CA ALA A 264 -7.57 3.37 20.65
C ALA A 264 -7.81 1.90 21.07
N LYS A 265 -9.05 1.57 21.47
CA LYS A 265 -9.41 0.21 21.87
C LYS A 265 -9.59 -0.69 20.65
N VAL A 266 -9.02 -1.89 20.73
CA VAL A 266 -9.18 -2.95 19.73
C VAL A 266 -9.91 -4.13 20.35
N THR A 267 -10.91 -4.65 19.64
CA THR A 267 -11.68 -5.82 20.06
C THR A 267 -11.77 -6.82 18.90
N ALA A 268 -11.36 -8.05 19.14
CA ALA A 268 -11.53 -9.15 18.20
C ALA A 268 -12.71 -10.02 18.64
N LEU A 269 -13.64 -10.29 17.71
CA LEU A 269 -14.82 -11.09 17.96
C LEU A 269 -14.83 -12.31 17.00
N LYS A 270 -15.24 -13.46 17.51
CA LYS A 270 -15.51 -14.67 16.73
C LYS A 270 -16.96 -15.10 17.00
N ASN A 271 -17.76 -15.18 15.96
CA ASN A 271 -19.21 -15.48 16.08
C ASN A 271 -19.96 -14.53 17.06
N GLY A 272 -19.60 -13.26 17.06
CA GLY A 272 -20.20 -12.26 17.95
C GLY A 272 -19.69 -12.28 19.40
N THR A 273 -18.83 -13.23 19.77
CA THR A 273 -18.23 -13.32 21.10
C THR A 273 -16.84 -12.68 21.08
N VAL A 274 -16.57 -11.83 22.07
CA VAL A 274 -15.23 -11.22 22.25
C VAL A 274 -14.24 -12.33 22.64
N ILE A 275 -13.18 -12.47 21.83
CA ILE A 275 -12.12 -13.45 22.05
C ILE A 275 -10.81 -12.80 22.51
N ALA A 276 -10.59 -11.52 22.20
CA ALA A 276 -9.43 -10.77 22.66
C ALA A 276 -9.71 -9.27 22.63
N GLU A 277 -9.05 -8.55 23.51
CA GLU A 277 -9.04 -7.09 23.56
C GLU A 277 -7.61 -6.57 23.71
N SER A 278 -7.34 -5.40 23.13
CA SER A 278 -6.06 -4.72 23.23
C SER A 278 -6.26 -3.21 23.06
N GLN A 279 -5.16 -2.50 23.00
CA GLN A 279 -5.12 -1.09 22.69
C GLN A 279 -4.05 -0.83 21.64
N LEU A 280 -4.32 0.05 20.68
CA LEU A 280 -3.31 0.50 19.73
C LEU A 280 -2.14 1.12 20.50
N LYS A 281 -0.91 0.85 20.04
CA LYS A 281 0.29 1.38 20.70
C LYS A 281 0.39 2.89 20.66
N THR A 282 -0.08 3.49 19.55
CA THR A 282 -0.14 4.94 19.38
C THR A 282 -1.48 5.34 18.75
N ALA A 283 -1.99 6.53 19.11
CA ALA A 283 -3.20 7.04 18.51
C ALA A 283 -3.02 7.42 17.02
N VAL A 284 -1.78 7.70 16.60
CA VAL A 284 -1.45 8.11 15.21
C VAL A 284 -1.41 6.95 14.22
N ILE A 285 -1.41 5.70 14.71
CA ILE A 285 -1.35 4.51 13.84
C ILE A 285 -2.50 4.50 12.82
N MET A 286 -3.66 4.98 13.21
CA MET A 286 -4.84 5.05 12.32
C MET A 286 -4.67 6.10 11.23
N ASP A 287 -3.90 7.14 11.48
CA ASP A 287 -3.58 8.16 10.48
C ASP A 287 -2.51 7.67 9.50
N GLU A 288 -1.58 6.84 9.95
CA GLU A 288 -0.51 6.28 9.12
C GLU A 288 -1.02 5.23 8.12
N VAL A 289 -2.02 4.44 8.49
CA VAL A 289 -2.62 3.42 7.63
C VAL A 289 -3.77 3.94 6.76
N ARG A 290 -4.11 5.18 6.87
CA ARG A 290 -5.17 5.90 6.19
C ARG A 290 -4.98 6.24 4.67
#